data_93afaf8f9385e6488d6262da2abd0a24
#
_entry.id   93afaf8f9385e6488d6262da2abd0a24
#
_cell.length_a   1.000
_cell.length_b   1.000
_cell.length_c   1.000
_cell.angle_alpha   90.00
_cell.angle_beta   90.00
_cell.angle_gamma   90.00
#
_symmetry.space_group_name_H-M   'P 1'
#
loop_
_entity.id
_entity.type
_entity.pdbx_description
1 polymer ?
#
loop_
_entity_poly.entity_id
_entity_poly.type
_entity_poly.pdbx_seq_one_letter_code
_entity_poly.pdbx_strand_id
1 'polypeptide(L)'
;MSDWVNKLFVERSDLFLKLMDQRWPRTEELVNGMMKVLRDNGVYSGSLLDLCCGNGRISIFMAKKGFKATGVDISKAFLEDARRKAEEHDVSSTVTFLEGDVRNLKEVVGSPSQLFDVVSNIWTSIGFSSYEDDLKAFKQARELSKKSAILFIAETMHTEYLSIKFTPTSYSEFDNIVMLENRKYDPITSQANTSWIFYSKHGKNLEFTDKVEIQHHIYSLSELTSLLRKAGWETVATYGNLATLQPMSPLTSLNIVARAR
;
A
#
# COMPACT_ATOMS: atom_id res chain seq x y z
N MET A 1 -15.09 -9.98 0.90
CA MET A 1 -13.65 -9.94 1.26
C MET A 1 -13.14 -11.37 1.16
N SER A 2 -11.96 -11.62 0.62
CA SER A 2 -11.39 -12.97 0.59
C SER A 2 -11.01 -13.40 2.02
N ASP A 3 -11.20 -14.68 2.36
CA ASP A 3 -10.96 -15.20 3.71
C ASP A 3 -9.54 -14.91 4.23
N TRP A 4 -8.54 -14.94 3.34
CA TRP A 4 -7.15 -14.69 3.71
C TRP A 4 -6.87 -13.23 4.11
N VAL A 5 -7.59 -12.26 3.50
CA VAL A 5 -7.48 -10.82 3.86
C VAL A 5 -7.92 -10.61 5.31
N ASN A 6 -9.06 -11.22 5.68
CA ASN A 6 -9.53 -11.17 7.06
C ASN A 6 -8.57 -11.88 8.00
N LYS A 7 -8.14 -13.10 7.64
CA LYS A 7 -7.21 -13.88 8.46
C LYS A 7 -5.91 -13.12 8.71
N LEU A 8 -5.27 -12.57 7.67
CA LEU A 8 -3.94 -11.95 7.79
C LEU A 8 -3.99 -10.56 8.43
N PHE A 9 -4.93 -9.71 8.02
CA PHE A 9 -4.94 -8.31 8.40
C PHE A 9 -5.82 -8.01 9.63
N VAL A 10 -6.75 -8.90 9.97
CA VAL A 10 -7.65 -8.70 11.12
C VAL A 10 -7.33 -9.71 12.23
N GLU A 11 -7.40 -11.03 11.95
CA GLU A 11 -7.23 -12.05 12.99
C GLU A 11 -5.77 -12.21 13.43
N ARG A 12 -4.82 -12.16 12.47
CA ARG A 12 -3.37 -12.29 12.70
C ARG A 12 -2.62 -11.00 12.39
N SER A 13 -3.26 -9.89 12.68
CA SER A 13 -2.68 -8.54 12.57
C SER A 13 -1.36 -8.39 13.34
N ASP A 14 -1.19 -9.12 14.45
CA ASP A 14 0.03 -9.18 15.25
C ASP A 14 1.27 -9.58 14.44
N LEU A 15 1.14 -10.56 13.55
CA LEU A 15 2.23 -11.03 12.69
C LEU A 15 2.55 -10.02 11.59
N PHE A 16 1.50 -9.44 10.96
CA PHE A 16 1.70 -8.51 9.86
C PHE A 16 2.19 -7.12 10.32
N LEU A 17 1.81 -6.67 11.52
CA LEU A 17 2.35 -5.44 12.13
C LEU A 17 3.88 -5.50 12.23
N LYS A 18 4.45 -6.59 12.73
CA LYS A 18 5.90 -6.78 12.83
C LYS A 18 6.59 -6.71 11.45
N LEU A 19 5.95 -7.26 10.41
CA LEU A 19 6.46 -7.16 9.04
C LEU A 19 6.39 -5.72 8.50
N MET A 20 5.31 -4.98 8.79
CA MET A 20 5.19 -3.56 8.43
C MET A 20 6.25 -2.70 9.11
N ASP A 21 6.60 -2.99 10.36
CA ASP A 21 7.61 -2.23 11.10
C ASP A 21 9.00 -2.33 10.48
N GLN A 22 9.31 -3.42 9.75
CA GLN A 22 10.54 -3.52 8.96
C GLN A 22 10.62 -2.47 7.83
N ARG A 23 9.49 -1.90 7.41
CA ARG A 23 9.43 -0.84 6.38
C ARG A 23 9.57 0.57 6.94
N TRP A 24 9.36 0.72 8.25
CA TRP A 24 9.35 2.02 8.92
C TRP A 24 10.62 2.86 8.67
N PRO A 25 11.85 2.30 8.82
CA PRO A 25 13.09 3.07 8.66
C PRO A 25 13.30 3.69 7.26
N ARG A 26 12.69 3.10 6.21
CA ARG A 26 12.80 3.59 4.82
C ARG A 26 11.68 4.53 4.41
N THR A 27 10.71 4.77 5.28
CA THR A 27 9.51 5.55 4.93
C THR A 27 9.84 7.02 4.65
N GLU A 28 10.77 7.60 5.40
CA GLU A 28 11.13 9.00 5.20
C GLU A 28 11.77 9.23 3.81
N GLU A 29 12.61 8.33 3.34
CA GLU A 29 13.21 8.40 2.01
C GLU A 29 12.14 8.31 0.92
N LEU A 30 11.20 7.39 1.05
CA LEU A 30 10.07 7.24 0.12
C LEU A 30 9.23 8.52 0.07
N VAL A 31 8.84 9.05 1.24
CA VAL A 31 8.06 10.28 1.33
C VAL A 31 8.83 11.49 0.79
N ASN A 32 10.14 11.58 1.00
CA ASN A 32 10.96 12.63 0.39
C ASN A 32 10.93 12.57 -1.15
N GLY A 33 10.95 11.37 -1.74
CA GLY A 33 10.75 11.20 -3.18
C GLY A 33 9.34 11.61 -3.63
N MET A 34 8.29 11.22 -2.89
CA MET A 34 6.92 11.68 -3.16
C MET A 34 6.84 13.22 -3.12
N MET A 35 7.43 13.85 -2.10
CA MET A 35 7.47 15.32 -1.97
C MET A 35 8.18 16.01 -3.14
N LYS A 36 9.23 15.41 -3.67
CA LYS A 36 9.90 15.96 -4.85
C LYS A 36 8.96 15.93 -6.07
N VAL A 37 8.31 14.79 -6.33
CA VAL A 37 7.31 14.67 -7.40
C VAL A 37 6.16 15.66 -7.20
N LEU A 38 5.65 15.81 -5.98
CA LEU A 38 4.57 16.74 -5.66
C LEU A 38 4.97 18.20 -5.96
N ARG A 39 6.16 18.62 -5.54
CA ARG A 39 6.69 19.98 -5.81
C ARG A 39 6.83 20.24 -7.31
N ASP A 40 7.33 19.27 -8.06
CA ASP A 40 7.47 19.37 -9.53
C ASP A 40 6.09 19.49 -10.23
N ASN A 41 5.01 19.09 -9.53
CA ASN A 41 3.61 19.25 -9.96
C ASN A 41 2.88 20.41 -9.28
N GLY A 42 3.58 21.31 -8.58
CA GLY A 42 3.03 22.49 -7.94
C GLY A 42 2.27 22.24 -6.64
N VAL A 43 2.44 21.05 -6.03
CA VAL A 43 1.78 20.68 -4.77
C VAL A 43 2.82 20.73 -3.63
N TYR A 44 2.72 21.72 -2.75
CA TYR A 44 3.67 21.96 -1.64
C TYR A 44 3.09 21.60 -0.29
N SER A 45 1.77 21.61 -0.15
CA SER A 45 0.99 21.25 1.04
C SER A 45 -0.42 20.87 0.62
N GLY A 46 -1.24 20.39 1.54
CA GLY A 46 -2.64 20.03 1.25
C GLY A 46 -3.12 18.86 2.07
N SER A 47 -3.98 18.06 1.47
CA SER A 47 -4.59 16.88 2.11
C SER A 47 -4.25 15.60 1.36
N LEU A 48 -3.94 14.55 2.14
CA LEU A 48 -3.64 13.20 1.66
C LEU A 48 -4.79 12.25 2.03
N LEU A 49 -5.19 11.41 1.10
CA LEU A 49 -5.99 10.20 1.33
C LEU A 49 -5.10 8.97 1.12
N ASP A 50 -4.86 8.21 2.18
CA ASP A 50 -3.97 7.05 2.19
C ASP A 50 -4.80 5.77 2.23
N LEU A 51 -4.86 5.05 1.11
CA LEU A 51 -5.66 3.84 0.93
C LEU A 51 -4.91 2.61 1.45
N CYS A 52 -5.56 1.81 2.30
CA CYS A 52 -4.94 0.67 2.99
C CYS A 52 -3.70 1.13 3.76
N CYS A 53 -3.87 2.13 4.63
CA CYS A 53 -2.78 2.86 5.27
C CYS A 53 -1.96 2.03 6.26
N GLY A 54 -2.46 0.83 6.65
CA GLY A 54 -1.79 -0.04 7.61
C GLY A 54 -1.50 0.66 8.94
N ASN A 55 -0.25 0.57 9.40
CA ASN A 55 0.22 1.24 10.61
C ASN A 55 0.52 2.74 10.45
N GLY A 56 -0.02 3.37 9.41
CA GLY A 56 -0.02 4.82 9.21
C GLY A 56 1.31 5.43 8.76
N ARG A 57 2.30 4.61 8.33
CA ARG A 57 3.66 5.09 8.02
C ARG A 57 3.67 6.23 6.99
N ILE A 58 2.91 6.14 5.90
CA ILE A 58 2.85 7.17 4.87
C ILE A 58 2.10 8.41 5.40
N SER A 59 0.94 8.22 5.99
CA SER A 59 0.11 9.28 6.57
C SER A 59 0.91 10.12 7.58
N ILE A 60 1.65 9.49 8.49
CA ILE A 60 2.45 10.14 9.54
C ILE A 60 3.61 10.93 8.93
N PHE A 61 4.40 10.35 8.03
CA PHE A 61 5.52 11.05 7.42
C PHE A 61 5.08 12.16 6.47
N MET A 62 3.94 12.04 5.79
CA MET A 62 3.35 13.14 5.02
C MET A 62 2.84 14.26 5.93
N ALA A 63 2.27 13.93 7.10
CA ALA A 63 1.88 14.93 8.09
C ALA A 63 3.10 15.71 8.63
N LYS A 64 4.23 15.06 8.85
CA LYS A 64 5.52 15.73 9.18
C LYS A 64 6.02 16.67 8.08
N LYS A 65 5.57 16.47 6.83
CA LYS A 65 5.85 17.40 5.69
C LYS A 65 4.78 18.49 5.52
N GLY A 66 3.81 18.59 6.44
CA GLY A 66 2.79 19.64 6.45
C GLY A 66 1.48 19.30 5.75
N PHE A 67 1.22 18.04 5.44
CA PHE A 67 -0.06 17.58 4.90
C PHE A 67 -1.04 17.22 6.04
N LYS A 68 -2.34 17.40 5.78
CA LYS A 68 -3.39 16.78 6.59
C LYS A 68 -3.69 15.40 5.99
N ALA A 69 -3.49 14.33 6.74
CA ALA A 69 -3.65 12.98 6.21
C ALA A 69 -4.90 12.30 6.77
N THR A 70 -5.62 11.60 5.89
CA THR A 70 -6.70 10.67 6.22
C THR A 70 -6.29 9.29 5.73
N GLY A 71 -6.02 8.37 6.66
CA GLY A 71 -5.72 6.98 6.36
C GLY A 71 -6.96 6.11 6.52
N VAL A 72 -7.18 5.19 5.59
CA VAL A 72 -8.27 4.20 5.64
C VAL A 72 -7.69 2.80 5.63
N ASP A 73 -8.08 1.96 6.58
CA ASP A 73 -7.71 0.55 6.64
C ASP A 73 -8.84 -0.28 7.28
N ILE A 74 -8.91 -1.57 6.94
CA ILE A 74 -9.90 -2.50 7.52
C ILE A 74 -9.49 -3.02 8.90
N SER A 75 -8.20 -2.96 9.23
CA SER A 75 -7.63 -3.53 10.43
C SER A 75 -7.66 -2.54 11.58
N LYS A 76 -8.54 -2.77 12.54
CA LYS A 76 -8.61 -1.96 13.76
C LYS A 76 -7.27 -1.94 14.51
N ALA A 77 -6.60 -3.09 14.58
CA ALA A 77 -5.30 -3.22 15.26
C ALA A 77 -4.21 -2.38 14.56
N PHE A 78 -4.19 -2.34 13.22
CA PHE A 78 -3.26 -1.48 12.49
C PHE A 78 -3.53 0.00 12.77
N LEU A 79 -4.81 0.40 12.82
CA LEU A 79 -5.18 1.79 13.09
C LEU A 79 -4.92 2.21 14.54
N GLU A 80 -5.02 1.29 15.50
CA GLU A 80 -4.61 1.53 16.89
C GLU A 80 -3.10 1.79 16.98
N ASP A 81 -2.29 0.96 16.32
CA ASP A 81 -0.84 1.18 16.21
C ASP A 81 -0.50 2.48 15.47
N ALA A 82 -1.23 2.80 14.39
CA ALA A 82 -1.06 4.05 13.65
C ALA A 82 -1.34 5.29 14.52
N ARG A 83 -2.39 5.26 15.36
CA ARG A 83 -2.70 6.36 16.29
C ARG A 83 -1.60 6.53 17.35
N ARG A 84 -1.15 5.42 17.95
CA ARG A 84 -0.03 5.45 18.89
C ARG A 84 1.23 6.06 18.26
N LYS A 85 1.60 5.62 17.06
CA LYS A 85 2.75 6.15 16.31
C LYS A 85 2.57 7.62 15.91
N ALA A 86 1.35 8.06 15.61
CA ALA A 86 1.07 9.48 15.34
C ALA A 86 1.28 10.37 16.58
N GLU A 87 0.96 9.87 17.77
CA GLU A 87 1.27 10.55 19.03
C GLU A 87 2.78 10.61 19.27
N GLU A 88 3.50 9.50 19.10
CA GLU A 88 4.96 9.41 19.24
C GLU A 88 5.73 10.34 18.28
N HIS A 89 5.10 10.70 17.16
CA HIS A 89 5.67 11.61 16.16
C HIS A 89 5.10 13.04 16.18
N ASP A 90 4.30 13.39 17.21
CA ASP A 90 3.70 14.72 17.41
C ASP A 90 2.83 15.21 16.24
N VAL A 91 2.14 14.28 15.53
CA VAL A 91 1.28 14.60 14.37
C VAL A 91 -0.18 14.19 14.55
N SER A 92 -0.60 13.74 15.74
CA SER A 92 -1.96 13.26 16.02
C SER A 92 -3.07 14.28 15.70
N SER A 93 -2.77 15.57 15.75
CA SER A 93 -3.72 16.63 15.37
C SER A 93 -3.88 16.83 13.86
N THR A 94 -3.01 16.26 13.04
CA THR A 94 -2.98 16.43 11.58
C THR A 94 -3.26 15.15 10.81
N VAL A 95 -3.41 14.01 11.52
CA VAL A 95 -3.78 12.73 10.93
C VAL A 95 -5.11 12.24 11.48
N THR A 96 -5.90 11.60 10.61
CA THR A 96 -7.14 10.91 10.96
C THR A 96 -7.08 9.49 10.41
N PHE A 97 -7.40 8.49 11.24
CA PHE A 97 -7.45 7.10 10.82
C PHE A 97 -8.87 6.57 10.93
N LEU A 98 -9.41 6.10 9.80
CA LEU A 98 -10.77 5.60 9.64
C LEU A 98 -10.75 4.09 9.39
N GLU A 99 -11.50 3.35 10.17
CA GLU A 99 -11.72 1.93 9.96
C GLU A 99 -12.75 1.72 8.85
N GLY A 100 -12.38 0.99 7.81
CA GLY A 100 -13.28 0.70 6.71
C GLY A 100 -12.64 0.05 5.51
N ASP A 101 -13.48 -0.42 4.62
CA ASP A 101 -13.10 -1.06 3.38
C ASP A 101 -13.01 -0.02 2.25
N VAL A 102 -11.86 0.05 1.60
CA VAL A 102 -11.63 0.99 0.48
C VAL A 102 -12.57 0.76 -0.71
N ARG A 103 -13.22 -0.40 -0.80
CA ARG A 103 -14.28 -0.68 -1.78
C ARG A 103 -15.57 0.11 -1.51
N ASN A 104 -15.72 0.65 -0.30
CA ASN A 104 -16.81 1.54 0.12
C ASN A 104 -16.27 2.88 0.63
N LEU A 105 -15.22 3.37 0.00
CA LEU A 105 -14.42 4.52 0.43
C LEU A 105 -15.24 5.78 0.69
N LYS A 106 -16.25 6.06 -0.14
CA LYS A 106 -17.13 7.24 0.03
C LYS A 106 -18.00 7.15 1.29
N GLU A 107 -18.42 5.97 1.68
CA GLU A 107 -19.18 5.77 2.93
C GLU A 107 -18.26 5.93 4.14
N VAL A 108 -17.02 5.39 4.05
CA VAL A 108 -16.02 5.45 5.12
C VAL A 108 -15.54 6.88 5.36
N VAL A 109 -15.19 7.60 4.30
CA VAL A 109 -14.68 8.98 4.37
C VAL A 109 -15.83 9.99 4.59
N GLY A 110 -17.03 9.66 4.13
CA GLY A 110 -18.19 10.55 4.17
C GLY A 110 -18.03 11.75 3.25
N SER A 111 -18.48 12.91 3.75
CA SER A 111 -18.36 14.19 3.04
C SER A 111 -17.22 15.01 3.65
N PRO A 112 -15.99 14.90 3.12
CA PRO A 112 -14.87 15.66 3.64
C PRO A 112 -15.10 17.17 3.44
N SER A 113 -14.61 17.99 4.38
CA SER A 113 -14.73 19.45 4.30
C SER A 113 -14.04 20.04 3.06
N GLN A 114 -13.09 19.34 2.50
CA GLN A 114 -12.42 19.65 1.23
C GLN A 114 -11.91 18.37 0.56
N LEU A 115 -11.87 18.38 -0.78
CA LEU A 115 -11.34 17.28 -1.58
C LEU A 115 -9.83 17.14 -1.40
N PHE A 116 -9.32 15.93 -1.59
CA PHE A 116 -7.90 15.58 -1.41
C PHE A 116 -7.01 16.07 -2.55
N ASP A 117 -5.81 16.55 -2.19
CA ASP A 117 -4.75 16.96 -3.12
C ASP A 117 -3.91 15.76 -3.58
N VAL A 118 -3.77 14.77 -2.70
CA VAL A 118 -2.94 13.59 -2.91
C VAL A 118 -3.70 12.35 -2.51
N VAL A 119 -3.54 11.28 -3.28
CA VAL A 119 -3.97 9.93 -2.93
C VAL A 119 -2.75 9.02 -2.94
N SER A 120 -2.65 8.10 -1.99
CA SER A 120 -1.61 7.06 -1.95
C SER A 120 -2.21 5.66 -1.79
N ASN A 121 -1.59 4.68 -2.44
CA ASN A 121 -1.80 3.25 -2.23
C ASN A 121 -0.41 2.59 -2.33
N ILE A 122 0.14 2.21 -1.19
CA ILE A 122 1.56 1.85 -1.09
C ILE A 122 1.73 0.42 -0.60
N TRP A 123 2.72 -0.26 -1.17
CA TRP A 123 3.14 -1.61 -0.80
C TRP A 123 2.12 -2.70 -1.13
N THR A 124 1.80 -2.81 -2.43
CA THR A 124 1.00 -3.91 -3.01
C THR A 124 -0.42 -4.05 -2.41
N SER A 125 -1.03 -2.96 -1.99
CA SER A 125 -2.41 -2.96 -1.49
C SER A 125 -3.44 -2.92 -2.64
N ILE A 126 -3.21 -3.72 -3.69
CA ILE A 126 -4.03 -3.82 -4.91
C ILE A 126 -3.98 -5.25 -5.43
N GLY A 127 -5.03 -5.72 -6.08
CA GLY A 127 -5.14 -7.10 -6.61
C GLY A 127 -5.59 -8.13 -5.58
N PHE A 128 -6.03 -7.69 -4.38
CA PHE A 128 -6.50 -8.58 -3.31
C PHE A 128 -7.95 -9.05 -3.49
N SER A 129 -8.69 -8.37 -4.32
CA SER A 129 -10.07 -8.66 -4.68
C SER A 129 -10.21 -8.83 -6.19
N SER A 130 -11.34 -8.41 -6.76
CA SER A 130 -11.54 -8.41 -8.20
C SER A 130 -11.01 -7.13 -8.85
N TYR A 131 -10.80 -7.17 -10.17
CA TYR A 131 -10.52 -5.99 -10.99
C TYR A 131 -11.57 -4.89 -10.81
N GLU A 132 -12.85 -5.27 -10.70
CA GLU A 132 -13.98 -4.38 -10.50
C GLU A 132 -13.93 -3.68 -9.14
N ASP A 133 -13.48 -4.39 -8.10
CA ASP A 133 -13.29 -3.82 -6.75
C ASP A 133 -12.17 -2.79 -6.74
N ASP A 134 -11.03 -3.09 -7.35
CA ASP A 134 -9.92 -2.14 -7.47
C ASP A 134 -10.34 -0.92 -8.30
N LEU A 135 -11.01 -1.13 -9.43
CA LEU A 135 -11.56 -0.04 -10.24
C LEU A 135 -12.54 0.84 -9.45
N LYS A 136 -13.42 0.22 -8.66
CA LYS A 136 -14.38 0.92 -7.80
C LYS A 136 -13.66 1.77 -6.76
N ALA A 137 -12.65 1.23 -6.08
CA ALA A 137 -11.87 1.94 -5.07
C ALA A 137 -11.18 3.18 -5.65
N PHE A 138 -10.48 3.05 -6.78
CA PHE A 138 -9.81 4.18 -7.43
C PHE A 138 -10.77 5.20 -8.06
N LYS A 139 -11.97 4.80 -8.52
CA LYS A 139 -13.03 5.73 -8.93
C LYS A 139 -13.52 6.57 -7.75
N GLN A 140 -13.82 5.95 -6.62
CA GLN A 140 -14.26 6.66 -5.43
C GLN A 140 -13.15 7.59 -4.90
N ALA A 141 -11.88 7.14 -4.89
CA ALA A 141 -10.74 8.00 -4.57
C ALA A 141 -10.65 9.21 -5.50
N ARG A 142 -10.92 9.03 -6.81
CA ARG A 142 -10.97 10.13 -7.78
C ARG A 142 -12.10 11.13 -7.49
N GLU A 143 -13.28 10.65 -7.15
CA GLU A 143 -14.43 11.49 -6.79
C GLU A 143 -14.20 12.30 -5.50
N LEU A 144 -13.41 11.79 -4.57
CA LEU A 144 -12.99 12.47 -3.35
C LEU A 144 -11.80 13.42 -3.55
N SER A 145 -11.24 13.50 -4.75
CA SER A 145 -10.01 14.24 -5.07
C SER A 145 -10.27 15.50 -5.88
N LYS A 146 -9.40 16.50 -5.73
CA LYS A 146 -9.38 17.71 -6.54
C LYS A 146 -9.08 17.40 -8.02
N LYS A 147 -9.43 18.31 -8.92
CA LYS A 147 -9.12 18.18 -10.37
C LYS A 147 -7.62 18.12 -10.68
N SER A 148 -6.78 18.64 -9.81
CA SER A 148 -5.32 18.63 -9.94
C SER A 148 -4.63 17.57 -9.08
N ALA A 149 -5.39 16.68 -8.44
CA ALA A 149 -4.85 15.71 -7.49
C ALA A 149 -3.83 14.75 -8.12
N ILE A 150 -2.87 14.35 -7.32
CA ILE A 150 -1.83 13.38 -7.68
C ILE A 150 -2.09 12.07 -6.93
N LEU A 151 -2.09 10.95 -7.67
CA LEU A 151 -2.14 9.61 -7.12
C LEU A 151 -0.76 8.96 -7.19
N PHE A 152 -0.34 8.35 -6.08
CA PHE A 152 0.80 7.45 -6.01
C PHE A 152 0.33 6.01 -5.79
N ILE A 153 0.74 5.10 -6.67
CA ILE A 153 0.78 3.67 -6.40
C ILE A 153 2.26 3.30 -6.34
N ALA A 154 2.76 2.81 -5.21
CA ALA A 154 4.19 2.61 -5.07
C ALA A 154 4.56 1.31 -4.34
N GLU A 155 5.81 0.88 -4.55
CA GLU A 155 6.36 -0.38 -4.01
C GLU A 155 5.51 -1.60 -4.42
N THR A 156 4.92 -1.57 -5.62
CA THR A 156 4.03 -2.62 -6.11
C THR A 156 4.79 -3.65 -6.94
N MET A 157 4.45 -4.92 -6.75
CA MET A 157 4.90 -6.03 -7.61
C MET A 157 4.16 -5.96 -8.94
N HIS A 158 4.80 -6.40 -10.03
CA HIS A 158 4.20 -6.43 -11.36
C HIS A 158 4.66 -7.63 -12.18
N THR A 159 3.86 -7.99 -13.20
CA THR A 159 4.06 -9.22 -13.97
C THR A 159 5.40 -9.26 -14.71
N GLU A 160 5.88 -8.10 -15.21
CA GLU A 160 7.14 -8.01 -15.92
C GLU A 160 8.33 -8.38 -15.01
N TYR A 161 8.29 -7.99 -13.73
CA TYR A 161 9.28 -8.39 -12.74
C TYR A 161 9.25 -9.90 -12.49
N LEU A 162 8.05 -10.45 -12.25
CA LEU A 162 7.89 -11.88 -11.98
C LEU A 162 8.30 -12.76 -13.15
N SER A 163 8.11 -12.28 -14.39
CA SER A 163 8.54 -13.01 -15.60
C SER A 163 10.06 -13.18 -15.70
N ILE A 164 10.84 -12.30 -15.07
CA ILE A 164 12.30 -12.31 -15.10
C ILE A 164 12.90 -12.84 -13.78
N LYS A 165 12.29 -12.47 -12.65
CA LYS A 165 12.83 -12.70 -11.30
C LYS A 165 11.85 -13.40 -10.38
N PHE A 166 11.23 -14.49 -10.84
CA PHE A 166 10.38 -15.27 -9.96
C PHE A 166 11.19 -16.08 -8.96
N THR A 167 10.91 -15.90 -7.68
CA THR A 167 11.53 -16.68 -6.60
C THR A 167 10.45 -17.53 -5.93
N PRO A 168 10.43 -18.87 -6.15
CA PRO A 168 9.36 -19.73 -5.66
C PRO A 168 9.35 -19.86 -4.13
N THR A 169 10.52 -19.74 -3.49
CA THR A 169 10.62 -19.84 -2.03
C THR A 169 11.55 -18.77 -1.49
N SER A 170 11.19 -18.18 -0.37
CA SER A 170 12.07 -17.30 0.39
C SER A 170 11.75 -17.41 1.88
N TYR A 171 12.59 -16.85 2.72
CA TYR A 171 12.30 -16.64 4.12
C TYR A 171 12.69 -15.23 4.55
N SER A 172 12.03 -14.76 5.58
CA SER A 172 12.35 -13.52 6.26
C SER A 172 12.38 -13.77 7.76
N GLU A 173 13.30 -13.11 8.45
CA GLU A 173 13.39 -13.13 9.91
C GLU A 173 13.23 -11.70 10.42
N PHE A 174 12.29 -11.50 11.34
CA PHE A 174 12.03 -10.22 11.98
C PHE A 174 11.56 -10.45 13.42
N ASP A 175 12.14 -9.71 14.35
CA ASP A 175 11.98 -9.94 15.79
C ASP A 175 12.27 -11.41 16.15
N ASN A 176 11.26 -12.08 16.73
CA ASN A 176 11.28 -13.50 17.05
C ASN A 176 10.44 -14.35 16.08
N ILE A 177 10.16 -13.85 14.88
CA ILE A 177 9.37 -14.55 13.86
C ILE A 177 10.27 -14.93 12.68
N VAL A 178 10.11 -16.18 12.23
CA VAL A 178 10.60 -16.63 10.91
C VAL A 178 9.39 -16.87 10.03
N MET A 179 9.32 -16.18 8.90
CA MET A 179 8.29 -16.36 7.89
C MET A 179 8.88 -17.05 6.68
N LEU A 180 8.33 -18.21 6.33
CA LEU A 180 8.63 -18.91 5.08
C LEU A 180 7.56 -18.54 4.05
N GLU A 181 8.00 -18.29 2.84
CA GLU A 181 7.13 -17.97 1.73
C GLU A 181 7.29 -19.00 0.62
N ASN A 182 6.20 -19.68 0.26
CA ASN A 182 6.12 -20.56 -0.90
C ASN A 182 5.16 -19.94 -1.91
N ARG A 183 5.68 -19.60 -3.09
CA ARG A 183 4.95 -18.88 -4.14
C ARG A 183 4.75 -19.75 -5.37
N LYS A 184 3.57 -19.62 -5.97
CA LYS A 184 3.26 -20.08 -7.33
C LYS A 184 2.72 -18.88 -8.09
N TYR A 185 3.16 -18.72 -9.32
CA TYR A 185 2.68 -17.66 -10.20
C TYR A 185 2.23 -18.28 -11.52
N ASP A 186 1.02 -17.96 -11.94
CA ASP A 186 0.47 -18.33 -13.23
C ASP A 186 0.52 -17.11 -14.17
N PRO A 187 1.40 -17.09 -15.17
CA PRO A 187 1.53 -15.96 -16.09
C PRO A 187 0.34 -15.80 -17.05
N ILE A 188 -0.50 -16.86 -17.22
CA ILE A 188 -1.67 -16.79 -18.11
C ILE A 188 -2.79 -16.00 -17.43
N THR A 189 -3.01 -16.24 -16.15
CA THR A 189 -4.07 -15.58 -15.35
C THR A 189 -3.55 -14.42 -14.52
N SER A 190 -2.23 -14.20 -14.48
CA SER A 190 -1.56 -13.23 -13.58
C SER A 190 -1.88 -13.44 -12.10
N GLN A 191 -2.22 -14.66 -11.70
CA GLN A 191 -2.52 -15.01 -10.31
C GLN A 191 -1.27 -15.47 -9.58
N ALA A 192 -1.00 -14.85 -8.45
CA ALA A 192 -0.01 -15.31 -7.48
C ALA A 192 -0.71 -16.00 -6.31
N ASN A 193 -0.28 -17.24 -6.02
CA ASN A 193 -0.70 -18.01 -4.86
C ASN A 193 0.52 -18.17 -3.95
N THR A 194 0.44 -17.65 -2.75
CA THR A 194 1.55 -17.65 -1.79
C THR A 194 1.11 -18.22 -0.45
N SER A 195 1.83 -19.24 0.03
CA SER A 195 1.72 -19.68 1.43
C SER A 195 2.71 -18.89 2.27
N TRP A 196 2.22 -18.16 3.24
CA TRP A 196 3.04 -17.60 4.32
C TRP A 196 2.92 -18.49 5.55
N ILE A 197 4.05 -19.02 6.00
CA ILE A 197 4.13 -19.92 7.14
C ILE A 197 4.99 -19.25 8.20
N PHE A 198 4.40 -19.01 9.36
CA PHE A 198 5.03 -18.27 10.45
C PHE A 198 5.47 -19.24 11.54
N TYR A 199 6.67 -19.03 12.05
CA TYR A 199 7.24 -19.72 13.17
C TYR A 199 7.73 -18.72 14.22
N SER A 200 7.47 -19.01 15.50
CA SER A 200 8.11 -18.33 16.62
C SER A 200 9.50 -18.93 16.86
N LYS A 201 10.51 -18.07 16.97
CA LYS A 201 11.91 -18.48 17.19
C LYS A 201 12.25 -18.42 18.67
N HIS A 202 12.69 -19.55 19.20
CA HIS A 202 13.13 -19.71 20.58
C HIS A 202 14.57 -20.27 20.59
N GLY A 203 15.56 -19.38 20.56
CA GLY A 203 16.96 -19.75 20.39
C GLY A 203 17.21 -20.43 19.03
N LYS A 204 17.50 -21.73 19.02
CA LYS A 204 17.71 -22.53 17.79
C LYS A 204 16.44 -23.26 17.33
N ASN A 205 15.37 -23.24 18.10
CA ASN A 205 14.13 -23.95 17.81
C ASN A 205 13.13 -23.02 17.12
N LEU A 206 12.37 -23.59 16.19
CA LEU A 206 11.25 -22.94 15.53
C LEU A 206 9.96 -23.69 15.93
N GLU A 207 8.99 -22.96 16.43
CA GLU A 207 7.66 -23.46 16.77
C GLU A 207 6.65 -22.90 15.78
N PHE A 208 5.86 -23.77 15.14
CA PHE A 208 4.82 -23.36 14.19
C PHE A 208 3.81 -22.44 14.88
N THR A 209 3.56 -21.30 14.26
CA THR A 209 2.63 -20.28 14.77
C THR A 209 1.34 -20.25 13.97
N ASP A 210 1.44 -20.06 12.65
CA ASP A 210 0.28 -20.03 11.75
C ASP A 210 0.67 -20.20 10.29
N LYS A 211 -0.34 -20.43 9.43
CA LYS A 211 -0.21 -20.46 7.99
C LYS A 211 -1.35 -19.69 7.33
N VAL A 212 -1.02 -18.83 6.38
CA VAL A 212 -1.98 -18.06 5.58
C VAL A 212 -1.74 -18.35 4.11
N GLU A 213 -2.79 -18.76 3.40
CA GLU A 213 -2.79 -18.92 1.95
C GLU A 213 -3.31 -17.62 1.31
N ILE A 214 -2.44 -16.95 0.58
CA ILE A 214 -2.70 -15.67 -0.06
C ILE A 214 -2.90 -15.89 -1.55
N GLN A 215 -3.95 -15.34 -2.10
CA GLN A 215 -4.20 -15.31 -3.53
C GLN A 215 -4.45 -13.87 -3.96
N HIS A 216 -3.65 -13.36 -4.90
CA HIS A 216 -3.88 -12.04 -5.43
C HIS A 216 -3.47 -11.94 -6.91
N HIS A 217 -4.11 -11.01 -7.60
CA HIS A 217 -3.80 -10.67 -8.98
C HIS A 217 -2.58 -9.74 -9.04
N ILE A 218 -1.62 -10.08 -9.87
CA ILE A 218 -0.44 -9.24 -10.12
C ILE A 218 -0.65 -8.49 -11.44
N TYR A 219 -0.83 -7.19 -11.35
CA TYR A 219 -1.02 -6.34 -12.52
C TYR A 219 0.27 -6.18 -13.34
N SER A 220 0.14 -6.16 -14.66
CA SER A 220 1.17 -5.57 -15.52
C SER A 220 1.10 -4.04 -15.47
N LEU A 221 2.15 -3.35 -15.89
CA LEU A 221 2.13 -1.89 -16.01
C LEU A 221 1.00 -1.43 -16.93
N SER A 222 0.79 -2.10 -18.08
CA SER A 222 -0.25 -1.72 -19.04
C SER A 222 -1.66 -1.95 -18.50
N GLU A 223 -1.88 -3.04 -17.78
CA GLU A 223 -3.16 -3.36 -17.17
C GLU A 223 -3.51 -2.34 -16.07
N LEU A 224 -2.56 -2.05 -15.18
CA LEU A 224 -2.76 -1.09 -14.09
C LEU A 224 -2.98 0.33 -14.61
N THR A 225 -2.23 0.77 -15.61
CA THR A 225 -2.45 2.10 -16.22
C THR A 225 -3.80 2.18 -16.93
N SER A 226 -4.27 1.09 -17.55
CA SER A 226 -5.61 1.02 -18.14
C SER A 226 -6.71 1.10 -17.08
N LEU A 227 -6.56 0.38 -15.95
CA LEU A 227 -7.47 0.45 -14.80
C LEU A 227 -7.55 1.89 -14.27
N LEU A 228 -6.41 2.52 -14.03
CA LEU A 228 -6.34 3.89 -13.53
C LEU A 228 -7.02 4.88 -14.48
N ARG A 229 -6.79 4.73 -15.80
CA ARG A 229 -7.45 5.59 -16.81
C ARG A 229 -8.97 5.43 -16.76
N LYS A 230 -9.49 4.21 -16.63
CA LYS A 230 -10.94 3.96 -16.46
C LYS A 230 -11.48 4.52 -15.14
N ALA A 231 -10.63 4.64 -14.13
CA ALA A 231 -10.97 5.24 -12.84
C ALA A 231 -10.87 6.78 -12.83
N GLY A 232 -10.44 7.42 -13.95
CA GLY A 232 -10.32 8.86 -14.06
C GLY A 232 -8.95 9.43 -13.67
N TRP A 233 -7.91 8.57 -13.69
CA TRP A 233 -6.52 8.95 -13.44
C TRP A 233 -5.67 8.77 -14.69
N GLU A 234 -4.84 9.75 -15.05
CA GLU A 234 -3.89 9.66 -16.16
C GLU A 234 -2.48 9.43 -15.61
N THR A 235 -1.85 8.32 -15.97
CA THR A 235 -0.46 8.05 -15.62
C THR A 235 0.46 9.08 -16.26
N VAL A 236 1.26 9.78 -15.45
CA VAL A 236 2.17 10.84 -15.90
C VAL A 236 3.64 10.48 -15.74
N ALA A 237 3.97 9.57 -14.83
CA ALA A 237 5.33 9.07 -14.65
C ALA A 237 5.34 7.68 -14.04
N THR A 238 6.44 6.93 -14.27
CA THR A 238 6.70 5.63 -13.64
C THR A 238 8.16 5.59 -13.16
N TYR A 239 8.36 5.00 -11.99
CA TYR A 239 9.67 4.87 -11.37
C TYR A 239 9.93 3.44 -10.92
N GLY A 240 11.19 3.01 -10.95
CA GLY A 240 11.67 1.79 -10.33
C GLY A 240 11.96 1.94 -8.84
N ASN A 241 12.31 3.16 -8.45
CA ASN A 241 12.47 3.55 -7.05
C ASN A 241 12.00 5.00 -6.88
N LEU A 242 10.93 5.19 -6.13
CA LEU A 242 10.34 6.52 -5.93
C LEU A 242 11.18 7.41 -4.99
N ALA A 243 11.92 6.82 -4.05
CA ALA A 243 12.80 7.59 -3.16
C ALA A 243 13.94 8.30 -3.91
N THR A 244 14.53 7.62 -4.91
CA THR A 244 15.64 8.14 -5.73
C THR A 244 15.20 8.70 -7.07
N LEU A 245 13.92 8.53 -7.44
CA LEU A 245 13.35 8.81 -8.77
C LEU A 245 14.05 8.03 -9.89
N GLN A 246 14.57 6.84 -9.58
CA GLN A 246 15.14 5.95 -10.58
C GLN A 246 14.08 5.55 -11.61
N PRO A 247 14.36 5.60 -12.92
CA PRO A 247 13.42 5.13 -13.94
C PRO A 247 12.97 3.68 -13.72
N MET A 248 11.72 3.39 -14.07
CA MET A 248 11.16 2.04 -14.02
C MET A 248 11.89 1.12 -15.00
N SER A 249 12.14 -0.10 -14.56
CA SER A 249 12.60 -1.21 -15.41
C SER A 249 11.91 -2.50 -15.00
N PRO A 250 11.90 -3.53 -15.84
CA PRO A 250 11.33 -4.84 -15.47
C PRO A 250 11.98 -5.49 -14.24
N LEU A 251 13.15 -5.03 -13.80
CA LEU A 251 13.90 -5.57 -12.66
C LEU A 251 13.71 -4.77 -11.36
N THR A 252 12.87 -3.75 -11.37
CA THR A 252 12.59 -2.90 -10.21
C THR A 252 11.14 -3.05 -9.76
N SER A 253 10.79 -2.57 -8.57
CA SER A 253 9.39 -2.42 -8.19
C SER A 253 8.68 -1.40 -9.10
N LEU A 254 7.36 -1.50 -9.18
CA LEU A 254 6.55 -0.55 -9.93
C LEU A 254 6.07 0.57 -9.01
N ASN A 255 6.36 1.80 -9.43
CA ASN A 255 5.84 3.00 -8.79
C ASN A 255 5.21 3.88 -9.88
N ILE A 256 3.91 4.14 -9.76
CA ILE A 256 3.14 4.95 -10.70
C ILE A 256 2.78 6.28 -10.05
N VAL A 257 2.96 7.35 -10.81
CA VAL A 257 2.40 8.67 -10.52
C VAL A 257 1.33 8.94 -11.55
N ALA A 258 0.12 9.24 -11.09
CA ALA A 258 -0.98 9.59 -11.97
C ALA A 258 -1.63 10.92 -11.54
N ARG A 259 -2.23 11.63 -12.47
CA ARG A 259 -2.96 12.88 -12.24
C ARG A 259 -4.45 12.65 -12.45
N ALA A 260 -5.27 13.31 -11.67
CA ALA A 260 -6.71 13.40 -11.87
C ALA A 260 -7.06 13.97 -13.25
N ARG A 261 -7.99 13.32 -13.97
CA ARG A 261 -8.54 13.76 -15.28
C ARG A 261 -9.82 14.54 -15.06
#